data_5eba9045d49f51b963abb592b77e0c7e
#
_entry.id   5eba9045d49f51b963abb592b77e0c7e
#
_cell.length_a   1.000
_cell.length_b   1.000
_cell.length_c   1.000
_cell.angle_alpha   90.00
_cell.angle_beta   90.00
_cell.angle_gamma   90.00
#
_symmetry.space_group_name_H-M   'P 1'
#
loop_
_entity.id
_entity.type
_entity.pdbx_description
1 polymer ?
#
loop_
_entity_poly.entity_id
_entity_poly.type
_entity_poly.pdbx_seq_one_letter_code
_entity_poly.pdbx_strand_id
1 'polypeptide(L)'
;MAALGVQAQGGKAPDALIKEVSTDVLEAVKADKSIQSGDVKKVIVLVDQKVIPYVNFQRMTASAVGRYWRQATPEQQKRLQDEFKLLLVRTYSGALSQVSSEQTVELKPMRSTPTDAEVVVRTEIRGKGDPIQLDYRLEKAGDGWKIYDVNVLGVWLVENYRNSFAQEIGANGIDGLIAKLAERNKAAGAKR
;
A
#
# COMPACT_ATOMS: atom_id res chain seq x y z
N MET A 1 -37.38 -32.48 -9.13
CA MET A 1 -36.50 -31.98 -8.09
C MET A 1 -35.39 -31.15 -8.75
N ALA A 2 -35.54 -29.84 -8.70
CA ALA A 2 -34.53 -28.93 -9.27
C ALA A 2 -33.49 -28.67 -8.19
N ALA A 3 -32.25 -29.13 -8.41
CA ALA A 3 -31.11 -28.76 -7.59
C ALA A 3 -30.76 -27.31 -7.88
N LEU A 4 -31.11 -26.41 -6.97
CA LEU A 4 -30.61 -25.05 -6.92
C LEU A 4 -29.11 -25.13 -6.62
N GLY A 5 -28.30 -24.93 -7.64
CA GLY A 5 -26.87 -24.71 -7.48
C GLY A 5 -26.64 -23.48 -6.64
N VAL A 6 -26.17 -23.69 -5.41
CA VAL A 6 -25.58 -22.62 -4.61
C VAL A 6 -24.35 -22.16 -5.37
N GLN A 7 -24.47 -21.08 -6.12
CA GLN A 7 -23.31 -20.34 -6.59
C GLN A 7 -22.62 -19.78 -5.34
N ALA A 8 -21.50 -20.40 -4.96
CA ALA A 8 -20.56 -19.79 -4.04
C ALA A 8 -20.20 -18.44 -4.66
N GLN A 9 -20.62 -17.34 -4.02
CA GLN A 9 -20.10 -16.00 -4.31
C GLN A 9 -18.65 -16.00 -3.83
N GLY A 10 -17.78 -16.62 -4.62
CA GLY A 10 -16.35 -16.57 -4.41
C GLY A 10 -15.92 -15.11 -4.47
N GLY A 11 -15.17 -14.67 -3.48
CA GLY A 11 -14.60 -13.33 -3.47
C GLY A 11 -13.85 -13.03 -4.77
N LYS A 12 -13.72 -11.75 -5.11
CA LYS A 12 -13.05 -11.30 -6.33
C LYS A 12 -11.62 -11.87 -6.41
N ALA A 13 -11.21 -12.33 -7.58
CA ALA A 13 -9.85 -12.81 -7.82
C ALA A 13 -8.80 -11.71 -7.52
N PRO A 14 -7.61 -12.06 -7.03
CA PRO A 14 -6.64 -11.05 -6.56
C PRO A 14 -6.16 -10.10 -7.66
N ASP A 15 -5.99 -10.56 -8.88
CA ASP A 15 -5.64 -9.74 -10.04
C ASP A 15 -6.78 -8.78 -10.44
N ALA A 16 -8.02 -9.25 -10.43
CA ALA A 16 -9.19 -8.41 -10.69
C ALA A 16 -9.34 -7.32 -9.60
N LEU A 17 -9.08 -7.67 -8.33
CA LEU A 17 -9.09 -6.71 -7.23
C LEU A 17 -8.03 -5.62 -7.45
N ILE A 18 -6.80 -6.00 -7.74
CA ILE A 18 -5.71 -5.04 -7.98
C ILE A 18 -6.00 -4.18 -9.20
N LYS A 19 -6.52 -4.75 -10.28
CA LYS A 19 -6.90 -3.99 -11.48
C LYS A 19 -7.92 -2.91 -11.14
N GLU A 20 -8.96 -3.24 -10.40
CA GLU A 20 -10.01 -2.32 -10.00
C GLU A 20 -9.48 -1.22 -9.08
N VAL A 21 -8.83 -1.59 -7.96
CA VAL A 21 -8.29 -0.62 -6.99
C VAL A 21 -7.29 0.34 -7.66
N SER A 22 -6.36 -0.21 -8.45
CA SER A 22 -5.36 0.61 -9.13
C SER A 22 -5.96 1.54 -10.17
N THR A 23 -6.97 1.08 -10.92
CA THR A 23 -7.70 1.90 -11.88
C THR A 23 -8.49 3.01 -11.18
N ASP A 24 -9.20 2.69 -10.10
CA ASP A 24 -9.96 3.67 -9.32
C ASP A 24 -9.07 4.77 -8.72
N VAL A 25 -7.90 4.40 -8.22
CA VAL A 25 -6.92 5.36 -7.71
C VAL A 25 -6.39 6.24 -8.85
N LEU A 26 -6.01 5.63 -9.97
CA LEU A 26 -5.49 6.36 -11.14
C LEU A 26 -6.51 7.37 -11.69
N GLU A 27 -7.78 6.96 -11.83
CA GLU A 27 -8.85 7.85 -12.30
C GLU A 27 -9.15 8.98 -11.30
N ALA A 28 -9.12 8.71 -10.01
CA ALA A 28 -9.27 9.74 -8.98
C ALA A 28 -8.13 10.77 -9.02
N VAL A 29 -6.89 10.33 -9.26
CA VAL A 29 -5.74 11.22 -9.43
C VAL A 29 -5.88 12.08 -10.68
N LYS A 30 -6.31 11.49 -11.80
CA LYS A 30 -6.55 12.24 -13.05
C LYS A 30 -7.66 13.30 -12.91
N ALA A 31 -8.67 13.02 -12.09
CA ALA A 31 -9.83 13.90 -11.91
C ALA A 31 -9.55 15.11 -10.99
N ASP A 32 -8.55 15.05 -10.11
CA ASP A 32 -8.26 16.12 -9.15
C ASP A 32 -6.83 16.66 -9.29
N LYS A 33 -6.70 17.86 -9.82
CA LYS A 33 -5.42 18.54 -10.00
C LYS A 33 -4.67 18.79 -8.70
N SER A 34 -5.36 18.91 -7.56
CA SER A 34 -4.72 19.08 -6.26
C SER A 34 -4.04 17.79 -5.81
N ILE A 35 -4.67 16.64 -6.08
CA ILE A 35 -4.06 15.33 -5.84
C ILE A 35 -2.85 15.14 -6.76
N GLN A 36 -2.97 15.48 -8.04
CA GLN A 36 -1.84 15.45 -8.98
C GLN A 36 -0.67 16.32 -8.51
N SER A 37 -0.94 17.52 -7.98
CA SER A 37 0.11 18.40 -7.45
C SER A 37 0.72 17.90 -6.13
N GLY A 38 0.21 16.79 -5.58
CA GLY A 38 0.70 16.17 -4.36
C GLY A 38 0.21 16.85 -3.09
N ASP A 39 -0.99 17.45 -3.09
CA ASP A 39 -1.65 17.92 -1.86
C ASP A 39 -1.81 16.76 -0.89
N VAL A 40 -0.94 16.73 0.11
CA VAL A 40 -0.83 15.61 1.07
C VAL A 40 -2.14 15.34 1.78
N LYS A 41 -2.92 16.37 2.13
CA LYS A 41 -4.21 16.17 2.82
C LYS A 41 -5.19 15.43 1.93
N LYS A 42 -5.31 15.82 0.67
CA LYS A 42 -6.18 15.15 -0.30
C LYS A 42 -5.69 13.75 -0.65
N VAL A 43 -4.38 13.57 -0.76
CA VAL A 43 -3.79 12.23 -0.99
C VAL A 43 -4.09 11.30 0.19
N ILE A 44 -4.00 11.77 1.44
CA ILE A 44 -4.37 10.97 2.62
C ILE A 44 -5.84 10.53 2.52
N VAL A 45 -6.76 11.45 2.21
CA VAL A 45 -8.19 11.13 2.06
C VAL A 45 -8.40 10.10 0.95
N LEU A 46 -7.74 10.26 -0.19
CA LEU A 46 -7.80 9.29 -1.28
C LEU A 46 -7.32 7.90 -0.84
N VAL A 47 -6.18 7.83 -0.16
CA VAL A 47 -5.61 6.59 0.36
C VAL A 47 -6.54 5.94 1.37
N ASP A 48 -7.08 6.70 2.32
CA ASP A 48 -7.98 6.19 3.35
C ASP A 48 -9.30 5.64 2.75
N GLN A 49 -9.80 6.25 1.71
CA GLN A 49 -11.06 5.85 1.07
C GLN A 49 -10.90 4.71 0.05
N LYS A 50 -9.84 4.74 -0.75
CA LYS A 50 -9.71 3.85 -1.92
C LYS A 50 -8.62 2.79 -1.81
N VAL A 51 -7.70 2.91 -0.87
CA VAL A 51 -6.57 1.98 -0.73
C VAL A 51 -6.66 1.18 0.57
N ILE A 52 -6.76 1.87 1.70
CA ILE A 52 -6.73 1.24 3.04
C ILE A 52 -7.79 0.13 3.23
N PRO A 53 -9.02 0.24 2.69
CA PRO A 53 -10.00 -0.85 2.80
C PRO A 53 -9.52 -2.20 2.22
N TYR A 54 -8.56 -2.17 1.31
CA TYR A 54 -8.00 -3.35 0.63
C TYR A 54 -6.61 -3.75 1.15
N VAL A 55 -6.09 -3.06 2.17
CA VAL A 55 -4.76 -3.28 2.72
C VAL A 55 -4.85 -3.82 4.15
N ASN A 56 -4.10 -4.86 4.47
CA ASN A 56 -3.79 -5.21 5.85
C ASN A 56 -2.59 -4.38 6.33
N PHE A 57 -2.86 -3.11 6.67
CA PHE A 57 -1.80 -2.17 7.02
C PHE A 57 -1.14 -2.50 8.37
N GLN A 58 -1.87 -3.17 9.27
CA GLN A 58 -1.29 -3.70 10.51
C GLN A 58 -0.22 -4.75 10.21
N ARG A 59 -0.50 -5.73 9.32
CA ARG A 59 0.50 -6.73 8.90
C ARG A 59 1.68 -6.07 8.20
N MET A 60 1.44 -5.12 7.32
CA MET A 60 2.49 -4.37 6.61
C MET A 60 3.43 -3.67 7.60
N THR A 61 2.88 -2.96 8.57
CA THR A 61 3.65 -2.26 9.61
C THR A 61 4.37 -3.25 10.52
N ALA A 62 3.68 -4.29 10.97
CA ALA A 62 4.27 -5.35 11.80
C ALA A 62 5.47 -6.02 11.11
N SER A 63 5.37 -6.26 9.81
CA SER A 63 6.47 -6.84 9.03
C SER A 63 7.66 -5.89 8.88
N ALA A 64 7.43 -4.59 8.75
CA ALA A 64 8.47 -3.57 8.69
C ALA A 64 9.15 -3.37 10.06
N VAL A 65 8.40 -3.42 11.16
CA VAL A 65 8.93 -3.32 12.54
C VAL A 65 9.62 -4.61 12.97
N GLY A 66 9.22 -5.75 12.40
CA GLY A 66 9.81 -7.06 12.65
C GLY A 66 9.58 -7.57 14.06
N ARG A 67 10.61 -8.19 14.65
CA ARG A 67 10.54 -8.82 15.98
C ARG A 67 10.06 -7.88 17.09
N TYR A 68 10.29 -6.61 16.97
CA TYR A 68 9.90 -5.60 17.96
C TYR A 68 8.41 -5.32 18.01
N TRP A 69 7.65 -5.72 16.99
CA TRP A 69 6.20 -5.53 16.96
C TRP A 69 5.47 -6.16 18.14
N ARG A 70 5.92 -7.35 18.55
CA ARG A 70 5.33 -8.07 19.71
C ARG A 70 5.64 -7.40 21.06
N GLN A 71 6.65 -6.55 21.10
CA GLN A 71 7.06 -5.81 22.30
C GLN A 71 6.35 -4.46 22.41
N ALA A 72 5.75 -4.01 21.30
CA ALA A 72 5.02 -2.74 21.26
C ALA A 72 3.67 -2.87 21.94
N THR A 73 3.32 -1.85 22.73
CA THR A 73 1.95 -1.72 23.29
C THR A 73 0.94 -1.47 22.16
N PRO A 74 -0.38 -1.72 22.37
CA PRO A 74 -1.41 -1.40 21.39
C PRO A 74 -1.37 0.06 20.93
N GLU A 75 -1.07 0.99 21.82
CA GLU A 75 -0.92 2.41 21.50
C GLU A 75 0.29 2.69 20.62
N GLN A 76 1.43 2.07 20.92
CA GLN A 76 2.63 2.16 20.09
C GLN A 76 2.40 1.54 18.71
N GLN A 77 1.72 0.40 18.64
CA GLN A 77 1.37 -0.25 17.38
C GLN A 77 0.48 0.65 16.51
N LYS A 78 -0.50 1.29 17.13
CA LYS A 78 -1.36 2.26 16.42
C LYS A 78 -0.57 3.45 15.91
N ARG A 79 0.26 4.06 16.75
CA ARG A 79 1.11 5.20 16.35
C ARG A 79 2.11 4.84 15.26
N LEU A 80 2.72 3.66 15.32
CA LEU A 80 3.60 3.16 14.26
C LEU A 80 2.85 3.05 12.92
N GLN A 81 1.63 2.54 12.92
CA GLN A 81 0.80 2.48 11.71
C GLN A 81 0.48 3.88 11.17
N ASP A 82 0.04 4.79 12.02
CA ASP A 82 -0.33 6.15 11.63
C ASP A 82 0.87 6.91 11.04
N GLU A 83 2.02 6.88 11.71
CA GLU A 83 3.24 7.56 11.25
C GLU A 83 3.84 6.90 10.00
N PHE A 84 3.79 5.56 9.90
CA PHE A 84 4.29 4.86 8.72
C PHE A 84 3.41 5.13 7.49
N LYS A 85 2.09 5.14 7.64
CA LYS A 85 1.17 5.52 6.56
C LYS A 85 1.48 6.93 6.06
N LEU A 86 1.62 7.88 6.98
CA LEU A 86 1.91 9.26 6.63
C LEU A 86 3.28 9.40 5.94
N LEU A 87 4.29 8.65 6.41
CA LEU A 87 5.60 8.61 5.76
C LEU A 87 5.50 8.13 4.31
N LEU A 88 4.77 7.05 4.06
CA LEU A 88 4.59 6.49 2.71
C LEU A 88 3.85 7.48 1.81
N VAL A 89 2.75 8.07 2.28
CA VAL A 89 2.00 9.08 1.52
C VAL A 89 2.91 10.26 1.15
N ARG A 90 3.67 10.80 2.09
CA ARG A 90 4.57 11.94 1.84
C ARG A 90 5.72 11.58 0.90
N THR A 91 6.24 10.37 1.01
CA THR A 91 7.35 9.91 0.17
C THR A 91 6.93 9.75 -1.28
N TYR A 92 5.73 9.23 -1.52
CA TYR A 92 5.28 8.85 -2.86
C TYR A 92 4.27 9.83 -3.49
N SER A 93 3.70 10.77 -2.74
CA SER A 93 2.73 11.74 -3.28
C SER A 93 3.28 12.60 -4.41
N GLY A 94 4.57 12.91 -4.39
CA GLY A 94 5.23 13.67 -5.45
C GLY A 94 5.21 12.95 -6.82
N ALA A 95 5.19 11.62 -6.83
CA ALA A 95 5.10 10.84 -8.07
C ALA A 95 3.75 11.00 -8.78
N LEU A 96 2.71 11.44 -8.06
CA LEU A 96 1.38 11.66 -8.63
C LEU A 96 1.34 12.80 -9.65
N SER A 97 2.31 13.72 -9.58
CA SER A 97 2.47 14.80 -10.59
C SER A 97 2.84 14.28 -11.97
N GLN A 98 3.37 13.05 -12.04
CA GLN A 98 3.72 12.39 -13.29
C GLN A 98 2.52 11.66 -13.94
N VAL A 99 1.38 11.61 -13.26
CA VAL A 99 0.18 10.96 -13.79
C VAL A 99 -0.40 11.79 -14.93
N SER A 100 -0.55 11.16 -16.09
CA SER A 100 -1.16 11.75 -17.28
C SER A 100 -2.51 11.11 -17.60
N SER A 101 -3.34 11.81 -18.38
CA SER A 101 -4.65 11.31 -18.81
C SER A 101 -4.59 10.02 -19.62
N GLU A 102 -3.47 9.78 -20.30
CA GLU A 102 -3.29 8.63 -21.18
C GLU A 102 -2.83 7.36 -20.45
N GLN A 103 -2.47 7.47 -19.17
CA GLN A 103 -1.98 6.32 -18.42
C GLN A 103 -3.09 5.33 -18.09
N THR A 104 -2.76 4.05 -18.21
CA THR A 104 -3.63 2.91 -17.89
C THR A 104 -2.88 1.88 -17.06
N VAL A 105 -3.63 1.08 -16.31
CA VAL A 105 -3.09 -0.03 -15.52
C VAL A 105 -3.17 -1.32 -16.35
N GLU A 106 -2.04 -1.97 -16.57
CA GLU A 106 -1.96 -3.28 -17.21
C GLU A 106 -1.54 -4.36 -16.23
N LEU A 107 -2.28 -5.46 -16.21
CA LEU A 107 -1.92 -6.66 -15.46
C LEU A 107 -0.87 -7.48 -16.22
N LYS A 108 0.12 -7.98 -15.51
CA LYS A 108 1.00 -9.04 -16.01
C LYS A 108 0.40 -10.42 -15.72
N PRO A 109 0.73 -11.44 -16.52
CA PRO A 109 0.27 -12.81 -16.25
C PRO A 109 0.62 -13.25 -14.82
N MET A 110 -0.38 -13.73 -14.10
CA MET A 110 -0.21 -14.21 -12.74
C MET A 110 -0.16 -15.75 -12.74
N ARG A 111 0.81 -16.30 -12.01
CA ARG A 111 0.87 -17.73 -11.72
C ARG A 111 0.41 -17.94 -10.28
N SER A 112 -0.80 -18.41 -10.12
CA SER A 112 -1.35 -18.79 -8.81
C SER A 112 -2.25 -20.00 -8.97
N THR A 113 -2.38 -20.76 -7.88
CA THR A 113 -3.35 -21.84 -7.77
C THR A 113 -4.51 -21.40 -6.89
N PRO A 114 -5.72 -22.01 -7.04
CA PRO A 114 -6.87 -21.65 -6.20
C PRO A 114 -6.65 -21.89 -4.69
N THR A 115 -5.63 -22.68 -4.34
CA THR A 115 -5.27 -23.04 -2.95
C THR A 115 -4.21 -22.14 -2.35
N ASP A 116 -3.62 -21.23 -3.11
CA ASP A 116 -2.59 -20.34 -2.60
C ASP A 116 -3.17 -19.39 -1.54
N ALA A 117 -2.52 -19.32 -0.40
CA ALA A 117 -2.89 -18.39 0.69
C ALA A 117 -2.30 -17.00 0.49
N GLU A 118 -1.24 -16.90 -0.31
CA GLU A 118 -0.54 -15.66 -0.66
C GLU A 118 -0.19 -15.66 -2.15
N VAL A 119 -0.32 -14.50 -2.77
CA VAL A 119 -0.03 -14.33 -4.20
C VAL A 119 0.70 -13.01 -4.46
N VAL A 120 1.41 -12.95 -5.59
CA VAL A 120 1.98 -11.70 -6.11
C VAL A 120 1.22 -11.32 -7.38
N VAL A 121 0.63 -10.15 -7.38
CA VAL A 121 0.02 -9.53 -8.57
C VAL A 121 0.98 -8.48 -9.10
N ARG A 122 1.33 -8.58 -10.37
CA ARG A 122 2.22 -7.64 -11.04
C ARG A 122 1.45 -6.75 -12.00
N THR A 123 1.74 -5.45 -11.94
CA THR A 123 1.14 -4.47 -12.83
C THR A 123 2.18 -3.53 -13.42
N GLU A 124 1.81 -2.90 -14.50
CA GLU A 124 2.51 -1.75 -15.07
C GLU A 124 1.51 -0.62 -15.31
N ILE A 125 1.87 0.59 -14.92
CA ILE A 125 1.17 1.79 -15.37
C ILE A 125 1.84 2.22 -16.66
N ARG A 126 1.09 2.18 -17.75
CA ARG A 126 1.56 2.53 -19.09
C ARG A 126 0.92 3.80 -19.61
N GLY A 127 1.68 4.57 -20.38
CA GLY A 127 1.28 5.82 -20.99
C GLY A 127 2.45 6.37 -21.80
N LYS A 128 2.57 7.69 -21.87
CA LYS A 128 3.79 8.33 -22.39
C LYS A 128 4.94 8.13 -21.42
N GLY A 129 6.09 7.72 -21.92
CA GLY A 129 7.31 7.46 -21.14
C GLY A 129 7.48 6.00 -20.74
N ASP A 130 8.42 5.75 -19.84
CA ASP A 130 8.72 4.42 -19.37
C ASP A 130 7.59 3.85 -18.51
N PRO A 131 7.28 2.55 -18.63
CA PRO A 131 6.29 1.90 -17.79
C PRO A 131 6.70 1.96 -16.31
N ILE A 132 5.73 2.27 -15.44
CA ILE A 132 5.94 2.25 -13.99
C ILE A 132 5.50 0.89 -13.45
N GLN A 133 6.45 0.12 -12.96
CA GLN A 133 6.16 -1.18 -12.36
C GLN A 133 5.64 -1.01 -10.93
N LEU A 134 4.49 -1.64 -10.65
CA LEU A 134 3.91 -1.78 -9.31
C LEU A 134 3.49 -3.23 -9.10
N ASP A 135 4.09 -3.89 -8.12
CA ASP A 135 3.73 -5.25 -7.76
C ASP A 135 3.16 -5.28 -6.35
N TYR A 136 2.27 -6.23 -6.09
CA TYR A 136 1.55 -6.32 -4.83
C TYR A 136 1.64 -7.73 -4.27
N ARG A 137 1.94 -7.86 -2.98
CA ARG A 137 1.75 -9.10 -2.22
C ARG A 137 0.39 -9.06 -1.54
N LEU A 138 -0.40 -10.09 -1.80
CA LEU A 138 -1.73 -10.23 -1.21
C LEU A 138 -1.82 -11.52 -0.39
N GLU A 139 -2.61 -11.46 0.67
CA GLU A 139 -3.00 -12.61 1.48
C GLU A 139 -4.49 -12.86 1.37
N LYS A 140 -4.88 -14.13 1.49
CA LYS A 140 -6.28 -14.50 1.58
C LYS A 140 -6.85 -14.03 2.93
N ALA A 141 -7.98 -13.33 2.90
CA ALA A 141 -8.64 -12.78 4.08
C ALA A 141 -10.16 -13.00 3.96
N GLY A 142 -10.66 -13.97 4.69
CA GLY A 142 -12.05 -14.42 4.52
C GLY A 142 -12.30 -14.91 3.08
N ASP A 143 -13.31 -14.34 2.44
CA ASP A 143 -13.68 -14.67 1.06
C ASP A 143 -12.91 -13.83 0.02
N GLY A 144 -12.05 -12.92 0.46
CA GLY A 144 -11.34 -11.99 -0.41
C GLY A 144 -9.83 -11.99 -0.18
N TRP A 145 -9.22 -10.88 -0.61
CA TRP A 145 -7.78 -10.67 -0.56
C TRP A 145 -7.46 -9.32 0.07
N LYS A 146 -6.32 -9.25 0.77
CA LYS A 146 -5.76 -8.00 1.32
C LYS A 146 -4.31 -7.84 0.88
N ILE A 147 -3.95 -6.63 0.49
CA ILE A 147 -2.56 -6.26 0.21
C ILE A 147 -1.80 -6.15 1.53
N TYR A 148 -0.60 -6.72 1.61
CA TYR A 148 0.27 -6.59 2.79
C TYR A 148 1.68 -6.10 2.47
N ASP A 149 2.04 -5.94 1.18
CA ASP A 149 3.27 -5.28 0.74
C ASP A 149 3.12 -4.76 -0.69
N VAL A 150 3.86 -3.72 -1.04
CA VAL A 150 3.87 -3.12 -2.38
C VAL A 150 5.31 -2.96 -2.84
N ASN A 151 5.57 -3.32 -4.09
CA ASN A 151 6.82 -3.06 -4.77
C ASN A 151 6.65 -1.85 -5.68
N VAL A 152 7.46 -0.84 -5.47
CA VAL A 152 7.49 0.37 -6.29
C VAL A 152 8.82 0.42 -7.02
N LEU A 153 8.80 0.30 -8.34
CA LEU A 153 9.99 0.35 -9.19
C LEU A 153 11.12 -0.61 -8.76
N GLY A 154 10.74 -1.84 -8.38
CA GLY A 154 11.70 -2.88 -7.97
C GLY A 154 12.00 -2.92 -6.48
N VAL A 155 11.46 -2.00 -5.67
CA VAL A 155 11.70 -1.92 -4.23
C VAL A 155 10.47 -2.31 -3.44
N TRP A 156 10.54 -3.40 -2.68
CA TRP A 156 9.51 -3.80 -1.73
C TRP A 156 9.53 -2.90 -0.49
N LEU A 157 8.40 -2.27 -0.17
CA LEU A 157 8.34 -1.25 0.88
C LEU A 157 8.68 -1.81 2.26
N VAL A 158 8.16 -2.99 2.61
CA VAL A 158 8.46 -3.63 3.90
C VAL A 158 9.95 -3.89 4.06
N GLU A 159 10.59 -4.45 3.05
CA GLU A 159 12.03 -4.76 3.09
C GLU A 159 12.88 -3.50 3.15
N ASN A 160 12.48 -2.45 2.43
CA ASN A 160 13.18 -1.17 2.41
C ASN A 160 13.23 -0.49 3.78
N TYR A 161 12.14 -0.60 4.57
CA TYR A 161 12.08 0.05 5.89
C TYR A 161 12.55 -0.84 7.04
N ARG A 162 12.56 -2.16 6.86
CA ARG A 162 12.88 -3.12 7.93
C ARG A 162 14.22 -2.85 8.62
N ASN A 163 15.28 -2.67 7.85
CA ASN A 163 16.61 -2.46 8.41
C ASN A 163 16.74 -1.12 9.14
N SER A 164 16.21 -0.04 8.56
CA SER A 164 16.25 1.28 9.19
C SER A 164 15.41 1.35 10.46
N PHE A 165 14.25 0.69 10.47
CA PHE A 165 13.40 0.61 11.66
C PHE A 165 14.07 -0.21 12.77
N ALA A 166 14.68 -1.36 12.43
CA ALA A 166 15.40 -2.18 13.38
C ALA A 166 16.58 -1.45 14.01
N GLN A 167 17.35 -0.70 13.22
CA GLN A 167 18.45 0.11 13.72
C GLN A 167 17.97 1.19 14.68
N GLU A 168 16.92 1.90 14.32
CA GLU A 168 16.38 2.96 15.16
C GLU A 168 15.82 2.42 16.49
N ILE A 169 15.07 1.31 16.44
CA ILE A 169 14.53 0.69 17.65
C ILE A 169 15.66 0.15 18.51
N GLY A 170 16.70 -0.43 17.92
CA GLY A 170 17.87 -0.92 18.64
C GLY A 170 18.63 0.18 19.39
N ALA A 171 18.69 1.39 18.81
CA ALA A 171 19.37 2.53 19.40
C ALA A 171 18.50 3.30 20.40
N ASN A 172 17.22 3.53 20.09
CA ASN A 172 16.36 4.49 20.78
C ASN A 172 15.01 3.91 21.23
N GLY A 173 14.79 2.61 21.06
CA GLY A 173 13.55 1.93 21.42
C GLY A 173 12.38 2.22 20.44
N ILE A 174 11.24 1.63 20.71
CA ILE A 174 10.04 1.77 19.89
C ILE A 174 9.56 3.22 19.88
N ASP A 175 9.55 3.89 21.02
CA ASP A 175 9.18 5.30 21.13
C ASP A 175 10.15 6.21 20.35
N GLY A 176 11.43 5.84 20.29
CA GLY A 176 12.42 6.53 19.47
C GLY A 176 12.11 6.44 17.98
N LEU A 177 11.70 5.27 17.47
CA LEU A 177 11.25 5.13 16.09
C LEU A 177 10.00 5.97 15.84
N ILE A 178 9.00 5.92 16.72
CA ILE A 178 7.77 6.72 16.58
C ILE A 178 8.10 8.21 16.51
N ALA A 179 8.95 8.70 17.43
CA ALA A 179 9.37 10.11 17.45
C ALA A 179 10.10 10.52 16.16
N LYS A 180 10.99 9.67 15.65
CA LYS A 180 11.73 9.92 14.42
C LYS A 180 10.83 9.96 13.19
N LEU A 181 9.87 9.05 13.10
CA LEU A 181 8.88 9.07 12.01
C LEU A 181 8.02 10.34 12.06
N ALA A 182 7.54 10.71 13.27
CA ALA A 182 6.75 11.94 13.46
C ALA A 182 7.55 13.20 13.08
N GLU A 183 8.83 13.25 13.43
CA GLU A 183 9.73 14.37 13.07
C GLU A 183 9.91 14.47 11.54
N ARG A 184 10.19 13.35 10.86
CA ARG A 184 10.28 13.32 9.40
C ARG A 184 8.99 13.78 8.73
N ASN A 185 7.86 13.34 9.24
CA ASN A 185 6.55 13.71 8.71
C ASN A 185 6.26 15.21 8.88
N LYS A 186 6.67 15.82 10.00
CA LYS A 186 6.57 17.28 10.23
C LYS A 186 7.51 18.04 9.31
N ALA A 187 8.78 17.64 9.21
CA ALA A 187 9.78 18.31 8.37
C ALA A 187 9.39 18.30 6.89
N ALA A 188 8.83 17.19 6.39
CA ALA A 188 8.31 17.10 5.03
C ALA A 188 7.07 18.01 4.79
N GLY A 189 6.29 18.31 5.84
CA GLY A 189 5.16 19.25 5.77
C GLY A 189 5.54 20.72 5.78
N ALA A 190 6.71 21.05 6.32
CA ALA A 190 7.19 22.44 6.43
C ALA A 190 7.91 22.97 5.17
N LYS A 191 8.24 22.09 4.21
CA LYS A 191 8.96 22.43 2.97
C LYS A 191 8.05 22.75 1.77
N ARG A 192 6.76 23.00 2.01
CA ARG A 192 5.77 23.36 0.98
C ARG A 192 5.11 24.68 1.26
#